data_31c4d347323def46a11fe7ab8f0b7074
#
_entry.id   31c4d347323def46a11fe7ab8f0b7074
#
_cell.length_a   1.000
_cell.length_b   1.000
_cell.length_c   1.000
_cell.angle_alpha   90.00
_cell.angle_beta   90.00
_cell.angle_gamma   90.00
#
_symmetry.space_group_name_H-M   'P 1'
#
loop_
_entity.id
_entity.type
_entity.pdbx_description
1 polymer ?
#
loop_
_entity_poly.entity_id
_entity_poly.type
_entity_poly.pdbx_seq_one_letter_code
_entity_poly.pdbx_strand_id
1 'polypeptide(L)'
;LTALSMRLEEIELISTEDEVRAEARTCLEQVERMTNVVTELLDVSKRQTSQTEAIHILEVFNMAREEWEDQFEAAGRPLVFLDEAERPILADAGKLGQVLATLIENSLRYGGGTTRVWAHAGTSKRGVVIEVSDEGEGIDESLAPDIFEKGVSGHGSTGIGLALAHDLAQAMGGRLELKTNKPPVFTVSIAAIPASLDPDRVMPEGPLM
;
A
#
# COMPACT_ATOMS: atom_id res chain seq x y z
N LEU A 1 -10.54 8.43 -10.04
CA LEU A 1 -10.41 7.52 -11.18
C LEU A 1 -10.83 6.10 -10.79
N THR A 2 -10.45 5.59 -9.61
CA THR A 2 -10.76 4.24 -9.12
C THR A 2 -12.25 3.89 -9.18
N ALA A 3 -13.14 4.80 -8.72
CA ALA A 3 -14.59 4.58 -8.77
C ALA A 3 -15.13 4.49 -10.21
N LEU A 4 -14.48 5.15 -11.17
CA LEU A 4 -14.85 5.07 -12.59
C LEU A 4 -14.40 3.74 -13.20
N SER A 5 -13.17 3.30 -12.88
CA SER A 5 -12.69 1.98 -13.31
C SER A 5 -13.60 0.86 -12.79
N MET A 6 -13.97 0.88 -11.51
CA MET A 6 -14.88 -0.13 -10.93
C MET A 6 -16.22 -0.21 -11.65
N ARG A 7 -16.82 0.94 -12.01
CA ARG A 7 -18.10 0.95 -12.73
C ARG A 7 -17.97 0.44 -14.17
N LEU A 8 -16.87 0.74 -14.83
CA LEU A 8 -16.61 0.24 -16.19
C LEU A 8 -16.31 -1.26 -16.17
N GLU A 9 -15.56 -1.77 -15.20
CA GLU A 9 -15.34 -3.20 -14.97
C GLU A 9 -16.66 -3.93 -14.70
N GLU A 10 -17.55 -3.34 -13.89
CA GLU A 10 -18.88 -3.88 -13.65
C GLU A 10 -19.70 -3.95 -14.95
N ILE A 11 -19.70 -2.89 -15.77
CA ILE A 11 -20.38 -2.87 -17.06
C ILE A 11 -19.82 -3.94 -18.00
N GLU A 12 -18.50 -4.10 -18.09
CA GLU A 12 -17.86 -5.15 -18.90
C GLU A 12 -18.28 -6.56 -18.47
N LEU A 13 -18.40 -6.79 -17.15
CA LEU A 13 -18.78 -8.08 -16.59
C LEU A 13 -20.26 -8.43 -16.78
N ILE A 14 -21.17 -7.46 -16.56
CA ILE A 14 -22.61 -7.74 -16.55
C ILE A 14 -23.31 -7.56 -17.90
N SER A 15 -22.69 -6.82 -18.86
CA SER A 15 -23.30 -6.58 -20.15
C SER A 15 -23.30 -7.85 -21.00
N THR A 16 -24.45 -8.12 -21.64
CA THR A 16 -24.62 -9.19 -22.62
C THR A 16 -24.33 -8.74 -24.03
N GLU A 17 -24.17 -7.45 -24.28
CA GLU A 17 -23.95 -6.87 -25.62
C GLU A 17 -22.44 -6.70 -25.87
N ASP A 18 -21.95 -7.29 -26.97
CA ASP A 18 -20.52 -7.25 -27.30
C ASP A 18 -20.00 -5.84 -27.57
N GLU A 19 -20.83 -4.96 -28.18
CA GLU A 19 -20.47 -3.55 -28.38
C GLU A 19 -20.28 -2.79 -27.06
N VAL A 20 -21.17 -3.01 -26.07
CA VAL A 20 -21.08 -2.36 -24.76
C VAL A 20 -19.84 -2.82 -24.01
N ARG A 21 -19.51 -4.13 -24.09
CA ARG A 21 -18.28 -4.65 -23.48
C ARG A 21 -17.02 -4.08 -24.14
N ALA A 22 -17.00 -3.96 -25.45
CA ALA A 22 -15.88 -3.37 -26.19
C ALA A 22 -15.69 -1.89 -25.82
N GLU A 23 -16.78 -1.13 -25.69
CA GLU A 23 -16.73 0.28 -25.30
C GLU A 23 -16.27 0.46 -23.85
N ALA A 24 -16.77 -0.38 -22.93
CA ALA A 24 -16.32 -0.37 -21.53
C ALA A 24 -14.81 -0.63 -21.41
N ARG A 25 -14.28 -1.58 -22.19
CA ARG A 25 -12.84 -1.87 -22.25
C ARG A 25 -12.04 -0.70 -22.81
N THR A 26 -12.52 -0.06 -23.87
CA THR A 26 -11.90 1.15 -24.44
C THR A 26 -11.87 2.29 -23.42
N CYS A 27 -12.95 2.48 -22.66
CA CYS A 27 -13.01 3.46 -21.58
C CYS A 27 -12.04 3.13 -20.44
N LEU A 28 -11.91 1.86 -20.06
CA LEU A 28 -10.92 1.42 -19.07
C LEU A 28 -9.49 1.76 -19.48
N GLU A 29 -9.12 1.51 -20.74
CA GLU A 29 -7.81 1.89 -21.28
C GLU A 29 -7.57 3.41 -21.21
N GLN A 30 -8.60 4.23 -21.44
CA GLN A 30 -8.48 5.69 -21.33
C GLN A 30 -8.30 6.13 -19.86
N VAL A 31 -9.06 5.54 -18.93
CA VAL A 31 -8.91 5.82 -17.49
C VAL A 31 -7.52 5.42 -17.01
N GLU A 32 -6.97 4.31 -17.48
CA GLU A 32 -5.63 3.87 -17.21
C GLU A 32 -4.58 4.86 -17.71
N ARG A 33 -4.69 5.33 -18.97
CA ARG A 33 -3.81 6.38 -19.49
C ARG A 33 -3.86 7.66 -18.67
N MET A 34 -5.07 8.09 -18.28
CA MET A 34 -5.23 9.27 -17.42
C MET A 34 -4.57 9.07 -16.06
N THR A 35 -4.71 7.89 -15.47
CA THR A 35 -4.07 7.55 -14.20
C THR A 35 -2.55 7.61 -14.30
N ASN A 36 -1.97 7.11 -15.38
CA ASN A 36 -0.54 7.16 -15.64
C ASN A 36 -0.04 8.62 -15.79
N VAL A 37 -0.75 9.45 -16.56
CA VAL A 37 -0.41 10.87 -16.72
C VAL A 37 -0.51 11.62 -15.40
N VAL A 38 -1.55 11.40 -14.61
CA VAL A 38 -1.71 12.01 -13.29
C VAL A 38 -0.59 11.57 -12.34
N THR A 39 -0.23 10.30 -12.37
CA THR A 39 0.87 9.75 -11.56
C THR A 39 2.20 10.37 -11.97
N GLU A 40 2.51 10.46 -13.27
CA GLU A 40 3.72 11.14 -13.76
C GLU A 40 3.77 12.61 -13.36
N LEU A 41 2.66 13.35 -13.44
CA LEU A 41 2.57 14.74 -13.01
C LEU A 41 2.77 14.89 -11.49
N LEU A 42 2.19 13.98 -10.70
CA LEU A 42 2.38 13.93 -9.25
C LEU A 42 3.84 13.60 -8.89
N ASP A 43 4.48 12.71 -9.62
CA ASP A 43 5.89 12.35 -9.41
C ASP A 43 6.84 13.52 -9.73
N VAL A 44 6.54 14.29 -10.77
CA VAL A 44 7.30 15.53 -11.08
C VAL A 44 7.11 16.56 -9.96
N SER A 45 5.88 16.73 -9.46
CA SER A 45 5.57 17.65 -8.35
C SER A 45 6.20 17.19 -7.03
N LYS A 46 6.20 15.89 -6.74
CA LYS A 46 6.74 15.29 -5.50
C LYS A 46 8.27 15.21 -5.47
N ARG A 47 8.96 15.21 -6.61
CA ARG A 47 10.43 15.31 -6.65
C ARG A 47 10.95 16.59 -6.02
N GLN A 48 10.12 17.64 -5.93
CA GLN A 48 10.49 18.91 -5.29
C GLN A 48 10.29 18.93 -3.76
N THR A 49 9.57 17.97 -3.15
CA THR A 49 9.23 17.98 -1.71
C THR A 49 9.31 16.61 -1.03
N SER A 50 10.10 15.66 -1.55
CA SER A 50 10.34 14.40 -0.84
C SER A 50 11.10 14.67 0.45
N GLN A 51 10.41 14.81 1.56
CA GLN A 51 10.99 14.94 2.88
C GLN A 51 11.03 13.56 3.54
N THR A 52 12.20 12.93 3.46
CA THR A 52 12.50 11.78 4.31
C THR A 52 12.79 12.30 5.70
N GLU A 53 11.96 11.96 6.66
CA GLU A 53 12.05 12.41 8.04
C GLU A 53 11.88 11.25 9.04
N ALA A 54 12.16 11.53 10.28
CA ALA A 54 11.88 10.61 11.39
C ALA A 54 10.37 10.60 11.63
N ILE A 55 9.70 9.48 11.37
CA ILE A 55 8.27 9.34 11.58
C ILE A 55 7.97 8.16 12.51
N HIS A 56 6.92 8.29 13.31
CA HIS A 56 6.36 7.18 14.07
C HIS A 56 5.35 6.41 13.20
N ILE A 57 5.50 5.09 13.15
CA ILE A 57 4.61 4.21 12.37
C ILE A 57 3.16 4.36 12.83
N LEU A 58 2.95 4.55 14.12
CA LEU A 58 1.63 4.73 14.70
C LEU A 58 0.85 5.91 14.08
N GLU A 59 1.53 7.00 13.69
CA GLU A 59 0.90 8.14 13.03
C GLU A 59 0.36 7.74 11.66
N VAL A 60 1.14 7.00 10.87
CA VAL A 60 0.73 6.50 9.56
C VAL A 60 -0.40 5.47 9.70
N PHE A 61 -0.32 4.61 10.72
CA PHE A 61 -1.38 3.62 11.01
C PHE A 61 -2.69 4.28 11.41
N ASN A 62 -2.66 5.37 12.19
CA ASN A 62 -3.86 6.09 12.57
C ASN A 62 -4.52 6.74 11.36
N MET A 63 -3.76 7.38 10.47
CA MET A 63 -4.29 7.94 9.22
C MET A 63 -4.90 6.85 8.33
N ALA A 64 -4.23 5.71 8.17
CA ALA A 64 -4.75 4.59 7.40
C ALA A 64 -6.02 4.00 8.04
N ARG A 65 -6.09 3.92 9.37
CA ARG A 65 -7.30 3.47 10.07
C ARG A 65 -8.48 4.40 9.79
N GLU A 66 -8.30 5.71 9.97
CA GLU A 66 -9.34 6.71 9.70
C GLU A 66 -9.86 6.66 8.25
N GLU A 67 -8.99 6.34 7.30
CA GLU A 67 -9.35 6.24 5.88
C GLU A 67 -10.13 4.98 5.54
N TRP A 68 -9.80 3.83 6.17
CA TRP A 68 -10.26 2.51 5.73
C TRP A 68 -11.26 1.83 6.67
N GLU A 69 -11.38 2.23 7.94
CA GLU A 69 -12.20 1.55 8.96
C GLU A 69 -13.66 1.42 8.53
N ASP A 70 -14.29 2.51 8.07
CA ASP A 70 -15.69 2.51 7.64
C ASP A 70 -15.94 1.54 6.46
N GLN A 71 -14.99 1.43 5.54
CA GLN A 71 -15.09 0.56 4.35
C GLN A 71 -15.00 -0.92 4.76
N PHE A 72 -14.11 -1.24 5.70
CA PHE A 72 -14.00 -2.59 6.25
C PHE A 72 -15.21 -2.97 7.10
N GLU A 73 -15.74 -2.05 7.92
CA GLU A 73 -16.99 -2.26 8.66
C GLU A 73 -18.16 -2.52 7.71
N ALA A 74 -18.31 -1.73 6.65
CA ALA A 74 -19.34 -1.93 5.63
C ALA A 74 -19.23 -3.30 4.92
N ALA A 75 -18.00 -3.80 4.74
CA ALA A 75 -17.72 -5.13 4.20
C ALA A 75 -17.86 -6.26 5.24
N GLY A 76 -18.12 -5.95 6.51
CA GLY A 76 -18.19 -6.92 7.61
C GLY A 76 -16.86 -7.60 7.91
N ARG A 77 -15.72 -6.93 7.64
CA ARG A 77 -14.37 -7.47 7.79
C ARG A 77 -13.55 -6.70 8.82
N PRO A 78 -12.84 -7.37 9.74
CA PRO A 78 -11.96 -6.69 10.68
C PRO A 78 -10.70 -6.15 9.99
N LEU A 79 -10.32 -4.90 10.37
CA LEU A 79 -9.03 -4.29 10.03
C LEU A 79 -8.26 -4.02 11.32
N VAL A 80 -7.07 -4.63 11.46
CA VAL A 80 -6.29 -4.61 12.70
C VAL A 80 -4.90 -4.03 12.45
N PHE A 81 -4.52 -3.03 13.23
CA PHE A 81 -3.19 -2.41 13.23
C PHE A 81 -2.46 -2.74 14.52
N LEU A 82 -1.21 -3.22 14.39
CA LEU A 82 -0.33 -3.57 15.50
C LEU A 82 1.05 -2.93 15.27
N ASP A 83 1.51 -2.09 16.19
CA ASP A 83 2.88 -1.56 16.18
C ASP A 83 3.69 -2.16 17.32
N GLU A 84 4.55 -3.12 17.01
CA GLU A 84 5.50 -3.76 17.93
C GLU A 84 6.94 -3.37 17.59
N ALA A 85 7.15 -2.46 16.64
CA ALA A 85 8.48 -1.97 16.30
C ALA A 85 9.00 -0.98 17.36
N GLU A 86 8.08 -0.21 17.97
CA GLU A 86 8.34 0.74 19.06
C GLU A 86 9.53 1.68 18.79
N ARG A 87 9.71 2.07 17.52
CA ARG A 87 10.81 2.94 17.11
C ARG A 87 10.47 3.73 15.86
N PRO A 88 10.98 4.96 15.73
CA PRO A 88 10.79 5.75 14.52
C PRO A 88 11.56 5.15 13.34
N ILE A 89 11.03 5.38 12.16
CA ILE A 89 11.62 5.01 10.87
C ILE A 89 12.03 6.26 10.09
N LEU A 90 12.96 6.09 9.17
CA LEU A 90 13.36 7.15 8.24
C LEU A 90 12.60 6.96 6.94
N ALA A 91 11.50 7.70 6.75
CA ALA A 91 10.64 7.55 5.58
C ALA A 91 9.92 8.87 5.24
N ASP A 92 9.29 8.87 4.07
CA ASP A 92 8.31 9.87 3.65
C ASP A 92 6.92 9.34 4.04
N ALA A 93 6.27 9.99 5.00
CA ALA A 93 4.98 9.57 5.54
C ALA A 93 3.89 9.44 4.45
N GLY A 94 3.88 10.36 3.47
CA GLY A 94 2.93 10.34 2.37
C GLY A 94 3.12 9.14 1.45
N LYS A 95 4.36 8.81 1.10
CA LYS A 95 4.67 7.63 0.27
C LYS A 95 4.35 6.33 1.01
N LEU A 96 4.72 6.26 2.30
CA LEU A 96 4.40 5.08 3.11
C LEU A 96 2.89 4.89 3.25
N GLY A 97 2.14 5.98 3.51
CA GLY A 97 0.68 5.95 3.55
C GLY A 97 0.09 5.43 2.23
N GLN A 98 0.60 5.87 1.08
CA GLN A 98 0.14 5.41 -0.23
C GLN A 98 0.46 3.92 -0.50
N VAL A 99 1.63 3.44 -0.07
CA VAL A 99 1.96 2.00 -0.13
C VAL A 99 0.98 1.19 0.71
N LEU A 100 0.73 1.60 1.96
CA LEU A 100 -0.21 0.91 2.84
C LEU A 100 -1.64 0.97 2.31
N ALA A 101 -2.09 2.12 1.81
CA ALA A 101 -3.42 2.26 1.20
C ALA A 101 -3.61 1.27 0.04
N THR A 102 -2.62 1.12 -0.85
CA THR A 102 -2.67 0.14 -1.95
C THR A 102 -2.80 -1.30 -1.43
N LEU A 103 -2.02 -1.68 -0.40
CA LEU A 103 -2.05 -3.04 0.14
C LEU A 103 -3.35 -3.33 0.90
N ILE A 104 -3.87 -2.34 1.65
CA ILE A 104 -5.14 -2.44 2.38
C ILE A 104 -6.31 -2.52 1.40
N GLU A 105 -6.33 -1.68 0.34
CA GLU A 105 -7.34 -1.75 -0.72
C GLU A 105 -7.34 -3.11 -1.41
N ASN A 106 -6.17 -3.64 -1.76
CA ASN A 106 -6.05 -4.97 -2.36
C ASN A 106 -6.62 -6.05 -1.43
N SER A 107 -6.31 -5.99 -0.14
CA SER A 107 -6.90 -6.90 0.83
C SER A 107 -8.42 -6.75 0.92
N LEU A 108 -8.96 -5.52 0.90
CA LEU A 108 -10.40 -5.29 0.92
C LEU A 108 -11.09 -5.88 -0.31
N ARG A 109 -10.51 -5.70 -1.49
CA ARG A 109 -11.11 -6.11 -2.79
C ARG A 109 -10.95 -7.60 -3.09
N TYR A 110 -9.82 -8.19 -2.78
CA TYR A 110 -9.44 -9.53 -3.23
C TYR A 110 -9.17 -10.51 -2.09
N GLY A 111 -8.98 -9.99 -0.88
CA GLY A 111 -8.69 -10.79 0.30
C GLY A 111 -9.94 -11.30 1.01
N GLY A 112 -9.76 -11.91 2.17
CA GLY A 112 -10.82 -12.47 3.01
C GLY A 112 -10.50 -12.36 4.50
N GLY A 113 -11.53 -12.57 5.33
CA GLY A 113 -11.38 -12.57 6.78
C GLY A 113 -10.77 -11.29 7.35
N THR A 114 -9.91 -11.44 8.33
CA THR A 114 -9.21 -10.32 9.01
C THR A 114 -8.06 -9.79 8.16
N THR A 115 -8.02 -8.48 7.92
CA THR A 115 -6.83 -7.80 7.41
C THR A 115 -6.00 -7.29 8.57
N ARG A 116 -4.71 -7.67 8.60
CA ARG A 116 -3.77 -7.28 9.64
C ARG A 116 -2.63 -6.47 9.04
N VAL A 117 -2.37 -5.30 9.61
CA VAL A 117 -1.21 -4.45 9.34
C VAL A 117 -0.34 -4.47 10.58
N TRP A 118 0.84 -5.09 10.51
CA TRP A 118 1.69 -5.35 11.67
C TRP A 118 3.11 -4.84 11.44
N ALA A 119 3.55 -3.91 12.27
CA ALA A 119 4.92 -3.41 12.29
C ALA A 119 5.73 -4.09 13.39
N HIS A 120 6.90 -4.59 13.03
CA HIS A 120 7.81 -5.25 13.97
C HIS A 120 9.29 -5.03 13.60
N ALA A 121 10.19 -5.35 14.50
CA ALA A 121 11.61 -5.27 14.21
C ALA A 121 12.01 -6.28 13.11
N GLY A 122 12.73 -5.81 12.11
CA GLY A 122 13.30 -6.67 11.08
C GLY A 122 14.41 -7.56 11.61
N THR A 123 14.78 -8.58 10.82
CA THR A 123 15.90 -9.50 11.15
C THR A 123 17.23 -8.79 11.28
N SER A 124 17.46 -7.71 10.56
CA SER A 124 18.55 -6.78 10.83
C SER A 124 18.10 -5.80 11.92
N LYS A 125 18.87 -5.66 13.00
CA LYS A 125 18.60 -4.73 14.11
C LYS A 125 18.46 -3.25 13.69
N ARG A 126 18.57 -2.93 12.41
CA ARG A 126 18.51 -1.60 11.80
C ARG A 126 17.30 -1.36 10.92
N GLY A 127 16.36 -2.29 10.86
CA GLY A 127 15.17 -2.20 10.02
C GLY A 127 13.89 -2.46 10.79
N VAL A 128 12.81 -1.91 10.27
CA VAL A 128 11.44 -2.23 10.62
C VAL A 128 10.79 -2.89 9.42
N VAL A 129 9.96 -3.88 9.67
CA VAL A 129 9.14 -4.56 8.67
C VAL A 129 7.68 -4.29 9.01
N ILE A 130 6.93 -3.82 8.02
CA ILE A 130 5.48 -3.72 8.10
C ILE A 130 4.90 -4.84 7.23
N GLU A 131 4.14 -5.74 7.82
CA GLU A 131 3.45 -6.83 7.15
C GLU A 131 1.98 -6.45 6.95
N VAL A 132 1.46 -6.62 5.74
CA VAL A 132 0.03 -6.55 5.43
C VAL A 132 -0.40 -7.93 4.98
N SER A 133 -1.36 -8.51 5.69
CA SER A 133 -1.85 -9.87 5.46
C SER A 133 -3.36 -9.93 5.57
N ASP A 134 -3.97 -10.88 4.88
CA ASP A 134 -5.38 -11.25 4.99
C ASP A 134 -5.57 -12.78 4.98
N GLU A 135 -6.81 -13.23 5.16
CA GLU A 135 -7.17 -14.65 5.21
C GLU A 135 -7.86 -15.11 3.91
N GLY A 136 -7.62 -14.41 2.80
CA GLY A 136 -8.16 -14.76 1.49
C GLY A 136 -7.51 -15.98 0.85
N GLU A 137 -7.99 -16.33 -0.35
CA GLU A 137 -7.49 -17.47 -1.13
C GLU A 137 -6.04 -17.29 -1.60
N GLY A 138 -5.56 -16.05 -1.57
CA GLY A 138 -4.19 -15.69 -1.92
C GLY A 138 -3.97 -15.42 -3.39
N ILE A 139 -2.70 -15.40 -3.77
CA ILE A 139 -2.23 -15.05 -5.10
C ILE A 139 -1.86 -16.32 -5.86
N ASP A 140 -2.28 -16.40 -7.13
CA ASP A 140 -1.91 -17.52 -8.00
C ASP A 140 -0.37 -17.61 -8.14
N GLU A 141 0.16 -18.83 -8.05
CA GLU A 141 1.61 -19.07 -8.14
C GLU A 141 2.20 -18.61 -9.48
N SER A 142 1.39 -18.61 -10.54
CA SER A 142 1.82 -18.14 -11.87
C SER A 142 1.96 -16.63 -11.95
N LEU A 143 1.24 -15.87 -11.12
CA LEU A 143 1.29 -14.40 -11.08
C LEU A 143 2.30 -13.88 -10.05
N ALA A 144 2.58 -14.66 -9.01
CA ALA A 144 3.41 -14.23 -7.90
C ALA A 144 4.80 -13.68 -8.28
N PRO A 145 5.54 -14.26 -9.25
CA PRO A 145 6.84 -13.73 -9.65
C PRO A 145 6.79 -12.32 -10.23
N ASP A 146 5.70 -12.00 -10.94
CA ASP A 146 5.56 -10.77 -11.72
C ASP A 146 4.53 -9.81 -11.10
N ILE A 147 4.07 -10.07 -9.85
CA ILE A 147 2.97 -9.33 -9.20
C ILE A 147 3.23 -7.81 -9.09
N PHE A 148 4.48 -7.39 -9.13
CA PHE A 148 4.90 -5.99 -9.10
C PHE A 148 5.17 -5.40 -10.49
N GLU A 149 5.04 -6.19 -11.56
CA GLU A 149 5.15 -5.70 -12.93
C GLU A 149 3.88 -4.95 -13.35
N LYS A 150 4.06 -3.88 -14.13
CA LYS A 150 2.93 -3.07 -14.62
C LYS A 150 2.03 -3.89 -15.54
N GLY A 151 0.72 -3.84 -15.28
CA GLY A 151 -0.28 -4.55 -16.08
C GLY A 151 -0.48 -6.03 -15.70
N VAL A 152 0.21 -6.54 -14.69
CA VAL A 152 -0.02 -7.89 -14.17
C VAL A 152 -1.15 -7.85 -13.15
N SER A 153 -2.25 -8.53 -13.43
CA SER A 153 -3.38 -8.68 -12.50
C SER A 153 -4.10 -9.99 -12.73
N GLY A 154 -4.61 -10.59 -11.66
CA GLY A 154 -5.35 -11.86 -11.71
C GLY A 154 -6.88 -11.71 -11.83
N HIS A 155 -7.44 -10.53 -11.58
CA HIS A 155 -8.88 -10.33 -11.41
C HIS A 155 -9.43 -9.12 -12.19
N GLY A 156 -8.88 -8.82 -13.38
CA GLY A 156 -9.37 -7.73 -14.23
C GLY A 156 -9.07 -6.31 -13.72
N SER A 157 -8.17 -6.17 -12.75
CA SER A 157 -7.66 -4.86 -12.33
C SER A 157 -6.56 -4.38 -13.29
N THR A 158 -6.24 -3.09 -13.24
CA THR A 158 -5.23 -2.48 -14.13
C THR A 158 -3.79 -2.96 -13.89
N GLY A 159 -3.52 -3.66 -12.77
CA GLY A 159 -2.18 -4.11 -12.41
C GLY A 159 -1.17 -2.99 -12.14
N ILE A 160 -1.64 -1.76 -11.91
CA ILE A 160 -0.76 -0.58 -11.68
C ILE A 160 -0.48 -0.37 -10.20
N GLY A 161 -1.45 -0.68 -9.33
CA GLY A 161 -1.38 -0.37 -7.91
C GLY A 161 -0.14 -0.96 -7.21
N LEU A 162 0.08 -2.27 -7.34
CA LEU A 162 1.23 -2.95 -6.73
C LEU A 162 2.57 -2.51 -7.34
N ALA A 163 2.62 -2.26 -8.65
CA ALA A 163 3.81 -1.72 -9.30
C ALA A 163 4.16 -0.34 -8.76
N LEU A 164 3.17 0.56 -8.62
CA LEU A 164 3.38 1.89 -8.04
C LEU A 164 3.81 1.80 -6.57
N ALA A 165 3.16 0.95 -5.77
CA ALA A 165 3.54 0.74 -4.36
C ALA A 165 4.98 0.24 -4.23
N HIS A 166 5.43 -0.65 -5.14
CA HIS A 166 6.80 -1.13 -5.20
C HIS A 166 7.78 -0.01 -5.53
N ASP A 167 7.49 0.82 -6.55
CA ASP A 167 8.31 1.97 -6.92
C ASP A 167 8.40 3.00 -5.77
N LEU A 168 7.29 3.26 -5.06
CA LEU A 168 7.27 4.16 -3.91
C LEU A 168 8.09 3.61 -2.73
N ALA A 169 8.02 2.32 -2.45
CA ALA A 169 8.83 1.68 -1.42
C ALA A 169 10.33 1.81 -1.74
N GLN A 170 10.73 1.58 -2.98
CA GLN A 170 12.12 1.79 -3.43
C GLN A 170 12.55 3.26 -3.34
N ALA A 171 11.67 4.20 -3.72
CA ALA A 171 11.96 5.63 -3.65
C ALA A 171 12.18 6.14 -2.21
N MET A 172 11.66 5.43 -1.20
CA MET A 172 11.94 5.68 0.23
C MET A 172 13.21 4.97 0.74
N GLY A 173 13.94 4.24 -0.13
CA GLY A 173 15.06 3.40 0.29
C GLY A 173 14.65 2.12 0.99
N GLY A 174 13.36 1.77 0.93
CA GLY A 174 12.78 0.54 1.45
C GLY A 174 12.62 -0.53 0.36
N ARG A 175 11.86 -1.58 0.69
CA ARG A 175 11.56 -2.68 -0.23
C ARG A 175 10.16 -3.21 0.05
N LEU A 176 9.37 -3.44 -1.01
CA LEU A 176 8.11 -4.17 -0.94
C LEU A 176 8.31 -5.56 -1.54
N GLU A 177 7.90 -6.60 -0.83
CA GLU A 177 8.04 -8.00 -1.26
C GLU A 177 6.77 -8.79 -0.92
N LEU A 178 6.48 -9.83 -1.71
CA LEU A 178 5.48 -10.84 -1.40
C LEU A 178 6.17 -11.97 -0.62
N LYS A 179 5.92 -12.04 0.69
CA LYS A 179 6.54 -13.02 1.60
C LYS A 179 5.92 -14.41 1.46
N THR A 180 4.61 -14.47 1.35
CA THR A 180 3.84 -15.71 1.11
C THR A 180 2.68 -15.43 0.17
N ASN A 181 2.32 -16.45 -0.64
CA ASN A 181 1.24 -16.35 -1.60
C ASN A 181 -0.12 -16.73 -0.97
N LYS A 182 -0.14 -17.72 -0.06
CA LYS A 182 -1.35 -18.32 0.53
C LYS A 182 -1.12 -18.67 2.00
N PRO A 183 -1.73 -17.95 2.97
CA PRO A 183 -2.41 -16.67 2.77
C PRO A 183 -1.43 -15.59 2.30
N PRO A 184 -1.92 -14.52 1.63
CA PRO A 184 -1.03 -13.50 1.09
C PRO A 184 -0.45 -12.66 2.23
N VAL A 185 0.86 -12.46 2.19
CA VAL A 185 1.57 -11.57 3.11
C VAL A 185 2.52 -10.70 2.31
N PHE A 186 2.26 -9.42 2.29
CA PHE A 186 3.17 -8.42 1.75
C PHE A 186 4.03 -7.82 2.87
N THR A 187 5.29 -7.56 2.58
CA THR A 187 6.22 -6.95 3.54
C THR A 187 6.82 -5.69 2.98
N VAL A 188 6.78 -4.61 3.78
CA VAL A 188 7.48 -3.36 3.50
C VAL A 188 8.64 -3.24 4.48
N SER A 189 9.87 -3.33 4.01
CA SER A 189 11.08 -3.19 4.82
C SER A 189 11.61 -1.76 4.73
N ILE A 190 11.82 -1.09 5.87
CA ILE A 190 12.27 0.30 5.94
C ILE A 190 13.39 0.43 6.98
N ALA A 191 14.33 1.35 6.77
CA ALA A 191 15.38 1.61 7.74
C ALA A 191 14.81 2.26 9.01
N ALA A 192 15.12 1.68 10.17
CA ALA A 192 14.86 2.30 11.45
C ALA A 192 15.90 3.38 11.75
N ILE A 193 15.51 4.40 12.50
CA ILE A 193 16.45 5.41 13.01
C ILE A 193 17.31 4.75 14.09
N PRO A 194 18.65 4.96 14.08
CA PRO A 194 19.49 4.56 15.17
C PRO A 194 19.03 5.16 16.50
N ALA A 195 18.99 4.37 17.55
CA ALA A 195 18.55 4.83 18.89
C ALA A 195 19.30 6.07 19.41
N SER A 196 20.50 6.35 18.88
CA SER A 196 21.28 7.56 19.17
C SER A 196 20.78 8.83 18.47
N LEU A 197 19.90 8.69 17.48
CA LEU A 197 19.30 9.79 16.69
C LEU A 197 17.78 9.85 16.89
N ASP A 198 17.22 9.06 17.80
CA ASP A 198 15.82 9.07 18.16
C ASP A 198 15.46 10.43 18.78
N PRO A 199 14.58 11.23 18.16
CA PRO A 199 14.23 12.57 18.65
C PRO A 199 13.72 12.56 20.08
N ASP A 200 12.97 11.51 20.47
CA ASP A 200 12.40 11.38 21.82
C ASP A 200 13.44 11.02 22.90
N ARG A 201 14.61 10.53 22.48
CA ARG A 201 15.73 10.20 23.38
C ARG A 201 16.82 11.25 23.41
N VAL A 202 16.89 12.15 22.42
CA VAL A 202 17.96 13.16 22.28
C VAL A 202 17.66 14.45 23.05
N MET A 203 16.40 14.66 23.48
CA MET A 203 16.04 15.76 24.38
C MET A 203 15.98 15.25 25.83
N PRO A 204 17.06 15.28 26.60
CA PRO A 204 16.92 15.17 28.05
C PRO A 204 16.12 16.38 28.50
N GLU A 205 15.04 16.18 29.25
CA GLU A 205 14.35 17.24 29.98
C GLU A 205 15.37 17.95 30.89
N GLY A 206 16.03 18.94 30.34
CA GLY A 206 16.81 19.86 31.13
C GLY A 206 15.85 20.76 31.92
N PRO A 207 16.04 20.97 33.23
CA PRO A 207 15.18 21.88 33.96
C PRO A 207 15.33 23.28 33.35
N LEU A 208 14.20 23.84 32.90
CA LEU A 208 14.12 25.27 32.65
C LEU A 208 14.40 26.01 33.94
N MET A 209 15.60 26.58 34.05
CA MET A 209 15.90 27.57 35.09
C MET A 209 15.36 28.94 34.68
#